data_a3d96ec52741e9a1b7f40ae6bfe14db0
#
_entry.id   a3d96ec52741e9a1b7f40ae6bfe14db0
#
_cell.length_a   1.000
_cell.length_b   1.000
_cell.length_c   1.000
_cell.angle_alpha   90.00
_cell.angle_beta   90.00
_cell.angle_gamma   90.00
#
_symmetry.space_group_name_H-M   'P 1'
#
loop_
_entity.id
_entity.type
_entity.pdbx_description
1 polymer ?
#
loop_
_entity_poly.entity_id
_entity_poly.type
_entity_poly.pdbx_seq_one_letter_code
_entity_poly.pdbx_strand_id
1 'polypeptide(L)'
;MNKIINASRIRWFLALPLLIVFLLSIQTNEASESSPVDLISTNSQIDEKILQLRPPPNPDKNVYFGDLHVHTANSFDAYTFGTISSPADAYRYAQGQAIPHPTGYQIQLSRPLDFYAVTDHAMFLGLLKEAADTTSQFSRYEIAKPLHDLNTSVSNRFYSIMKRSNLFRPFARAVSDGVEQGTIDPSLIEEVGRTVWQETIEAADDAYVPGSFTAFAGYEYTSSIDLYEKYLHRNVIFRDTKNLPPRLFSRVDSRDPEKLWDWMDKLRSNGVESLAIPHNSNISGGAAFSLNDYNGGPIDEEYTNKRAHNEPLTEITQVKGTSETHPLLSKNDEWAAFEAKTGHEGEELISNLKGSYVRDAYLRGLTLAEQGITNPYKFGLIGSSDSHVSGGSDNEEKYFSKVGVLDGTAELRGSIPFNPFYGAILKLVRPNMIKKVDGKDYMAASSRIIHWSASGLAGVWAEENTRESIYDAFKRKETFGTSGPRIKVRF
;
A
#
# COMPACT_ATOMS: atom_id res chain seq x y z
N MET A 1 2.43 -48.66 -52.37
CA MET A 1 1.40 -49.64 -52.10
C MET A 1 0.44 -49.03 -51.09
N ASN A 2 -0.61 -48.36 -51.53
CA ASN A 2 -2.00 -48.79 -51.61
C ASN A 2 -2.55 -49.30 -50.30
N LYS A 3 -3.57 -48.73 -49.68
CA LYS A 3 -4.97 -48.39 -50.06
C LYS A 3 -5.54 -47.52 -48.87
N ILE A 4 -6.19 -46.42 -49.01
CA ILE A 4 -7.49 -46.01 -49.61
C ILE A 4 -8.72 -46.70 -48.96
N ILE A 5 -9.70 -45.81 -48.60
CA ILE A 5 -11.18 -45.99 -48.60
C ILE A 5 -11.75 -46.29 -47.19
N ASN A 6 -12.84 -45.72 -46.73
CA ASN A 6 -13.92 -44.91 -47.28
C ASN A 6 -14.78 -44.25 -46.20
N ALA A 7 -15.44 -43.22 -46.64
CA ALA A 7 -16.54 -42.50 -46.03
C ALA A 7 -17.85 -43.24 -46.05
N SER A 8 -18.80 -42.95 -45.20
CA SER A 8 -20.24 -42.81 -45.55
C SER A 8 -21.09 -42.36 -44.35
N ARG A 9 -21.71 -41.19 -44.48
CA ARG A 9 -23.15 -40.89 -44.61
C ARG A 9 -23.91 -40.68 -43.30
N ILE A 10 -24.20 -39.45 -43.02
CA ILE A 10 -25.49 -38.72 -43.19
C ILE A 10 -26.72 -39.41 -42.62
N ARG A 11 -27.37 -38.82 -41.63
CA ARG A 11 -28.83 -38.70 -41.56
C ARG A 11 -29.24 -37.41 -40.83
N TRP A 12 -29.91 -36.57 -41.57
CA TRP A 12 -30.74 -35.43 -41.17
C TRP A 12 -31.96 -35.91 -40.39
N PHE A 13 -32.31 -35.22 -39.29
CA PHE A 13 -33.70 -35.12 -38.86
C PHE A 13 -34.01 -33.65 -38.58
N LEU A 14 -34.86 -33.13 -39.45
CA LEU A 14 -35.60 -31.90 -39.34
C LEU A 14 -36.64 -32.04 -38.19
N ALA A 15 -36.70 -31.07 -37.31
CA ALA A 15 -37.88 -30.78 -36.52
C ALA A 15 -38.05 -29.25 -36.46
N LEU A 16 -39.16 -28.81 -37.02
CA LEU A 16 -39.65 -27.44 -37.15
C LEU A 16 -39.90 -26.80 -35.77
N PRO A 17 -39.81 -25.46 -35.68
CA PRO A 17 -40.07 -24.73 -34.43
C PRO A 17 -41.56 -24.47 -34.23
N LEU A 18 -42.06 -24.73 -33.02
CA LEU A 18 -43.33 -24.20 -32.55
C LEU A 18 -43.14 -22.73 -32.17
N LEU A 19 -43.75 -21.83 -32.95
CA LEU A 19 -43.89 -20.42 -32.71
C LEU A 19 -44.97 -20.22 -31.65
N ILE A 20 -44.60 -19.97 -30.38
CA ILE A 20 -45.53 -19.46 -29.38
C ILE A 20 -45.37 -17.94 -29.36
N VAL A 21 -46.32 -17.27 -29.96
CA VAL A 21 -46.52 -15.82 -29.86
C VAL A 21 -47.09 -15.52 -28.48
N PHE A 22 -46.24 -15.06 -27.56
CA PHE A 22 -46.70 -14.38 -26.35
C PHE A 22 -46.83 -12.88 -26.67
N LEU A 23 -48.04 -12.43 -26.84
CA LEU A 23 -48.42 -11.01 -26.75
C LEU A 23 -48.15 -10.54 -25.31
N LEU A 24 -46.99 -10.01 -25.05
CA LEU A 24 -46.73 -9.19 -23.85
C LEU A 24 -47.26 -7.78 -24.16
N SER A 25 -48.33 -7.40 -23.51
CA SER A 25 -48.77 -6.03 -23.38
C SER A 25 -47.64 -5.20 -22.77
N ILE A 26 -47.03 -4.33 -23.57
CA ILE A 26 -46.12 -3.30 -23.09
C ILE A 26 -47.01 -2.31 -22.31
N GLN A 27 -47.06 -2.46 -20.99
CA GLN A 27 -47.36 -1.32 -20.12
C GLN A 27 -46.12 -0.44 -20.13
N THR A 28 -46.21 0.70 -20.78
CA THR A 28 -45.29 1.82 -20.59
C THR A 28 -45.46 2.29 -19.13
N ASN A 29 -44.60 1.79 -18.26
CA ASN A 29 -44.32 2.51 -17.03
C ASN A 29 -43.61 3.80 -17.42
N GLU A 30 -44.33 4.91 -17.39
CA GLU A 30 -43.71 6.21 -17.30
C GLU A 30 -42.79 6.17 -16.07
N ALA A 31 -41.47 6.17 -16.30
CA ALA A 31 -40.51 6.44 -15.24
C ALA A 31 -40.86 7.86 -14.73
N SER A 32 -41.42 7.96 -13.55
CA SER A 32 -41.53 9.24 -12.86
C SER A 32 -40.11 9.76 -12.67
N GLU A 33 -39.78 10.83 -13.39
CA GLU A 33 -38.58 11.59 -13.08
C GLU A 33 -38.68 12.03 -11.63
N SER A 34 -37.91 11.41 -10.74
CA SER A 34 -37.80 11.87 -9.36
C SER A 34 -37.20 13.27 -9.40
N SER A 35 -37.90 14.23 -8.81
CA SER A 35 -37.41 15.61 -8.75
C SER A 35 -36.11 15.65 -7.94
N PRO A 36 -35.20 16.62 -8.17
CA PRO A 36 -33.98 16.77 -7.36
C PRO A 36 -34.24 16.90 -5.86
N VAL A 37 -35.43 17.33 -5.49
CA VAL A 37 -35.91 17.43 -4.08
C VAL A 37 -36.11 16.04 -3.45
N ASP A 38 -36.58 15.05 -4.22
CA ASP A 38 -36.83 13.69 -3.70
C ASP A 38 -35.54 12.93 -3.46
N LEU A 39 -34.49 13.19 -4.27
CA LEU A 39 -33.14 12.61 -4.07
C LEU A 39 -32.45 13.20 -2.83
N ILE A 40 -32.63 14.50 -2.57
CA ILE A 40 -32.07 15.17 -1.39
C ILE A 40 -32.81 14.67 -0.11
N SER A 41 -34.11 14.45 -0.18
CA SER A 41 -34.87 13.96 0.97
C SER A 41 -34.59 12.49 1.31
N THR A 42 -34.34 11.65 0.31
CA THR A 42 -33.95 10.24 0.51
C THR A 42 -32.57 10.11 1.09
N ASN A 43 -31.60 10.89 0.64
CA ASN A 43 -30.25 10.88 1.20
C ASN A 43 -30.23 11.38 2.66
N SER A 44 -30.97 12.45 2.97
CA SER A 44 -31.07 12.95 4.36
C SER A 44 -31.72 11.94 5.31
N GLN A 45 -32.70 11.16 4.86
CA GLN A 45 -33.32 10.10 5.67
C GLN A 45 -32.39 8.88 5.87
N ILE A 46 -31.56 8.56 4.89
CA ILE A 46 -30.55 7.50 5.01
C ILE A 46 -29.46 7.94 5.98
N ASP A 47 -28.99 9.18 5.87
CA ASP A 47 -27.99 9.76 6.77
C ASP A 47 -28.51 9.83 8.23
N GLU A 48 -29.76 10.25 8.45
CA GLU A 48 -30.38 10.25 9.78
C GLU A 48 -30.51 8.82 10.36
N LYS A 49 -30.86 7.83 9.53
CA LYS A 49 -30.97 6.44 9.96
C LYS A 49 -29.63 5.80 10.28
N ILE A 50 -28.59 6.13 9.53
CA ILE A 50 -27.21 5.72 9.82
C ILE A 50 -26.73 6.35 11.13
N LEU A 51 -26.99 7.63 11.34
CA LEU A 51 -26.67 8.33 12.59
C LEU A 51 -27.39 7.75 13.81
N GLN A 52 -28.66 7.29 13.67
CA GLN A 52 -29.38 6.63 14.74
C GLN A 52 -28.88 5.24 15.10
N LEU A 53 -28.17 4.56 14.18
CA LEU A 53 -27.57 3.23 14.42
C LEU A 53 -26.14 3.32 14.97
N ARG A 54 -25.55 4.52 14.98
CA ARG A 54 -24.20 4.74 15.50
C ARG A 54 -24.19 4.60 17.02
N PRO A 55 -23.31 3.75 17.58
CA PRO A 55 -23.15 3.68 19.03
C PRO A 55 -22.75 5.05 19.60
N PRO A 56 -23.23 5.40 20.81
CA PRO A 56 -22.79 6.64 21.44
C PRO A 56 -21.28 6.61 21.70
N PRO A 57 -20.60 7.77 21.67
CA PRO A 57 -19.19 7.87 22.01
C PRO A 57 -18.91 7.29 23.40
N ASN A 58 -17.87 6.47 23.50
CA ASN A 58 -17.39 5.92 24.78
C ASN A 58 -16.33 6.83 25.39
N PRO A 59 -16.61 7.56 26.49
CA PRO A 59 -15.63 8.46 27.12
C PRO A 59 -14.41 7.73 27.65
N ASP A 60 -14.51 6.43 27.99
CA ASP A 60 -13.38 5.59 28.41
C ASP A 60 -12.57 5.06 27.24
N LYS A 61 -12.99 5.39 26.01
CA LYS A 61 -12.42 4.96 24.72
C LYS A 61 -12.51 3.46 24.47
N ASN A 62 -12.53 3.12 23.21
CA ASN A 62 -12.38 1.76 22.71
C ASN A 62 -11.04 1.65 21.98
N VAL A 63 -10.50 0.45 21.89
CA VAL A 63 -9.38 0.19 21.00
C VAL A 63 -9.91 -0.30 19.65
N TYR A 64 -9.45 0.34 18.59
CA TYR A 64 -9.70 -0.02 17.20
C TYR A 64 -8.40 -0.45 16.54
N PHE A 65 -8.48 -1.45 15.66
CA PHE A 65 -7.33 -1.98 14.92
C PHE A 65 -7.49 -1.77 13.43
N GLY A 66 -6.44 -1.30 12.79
CA GLY A 66 -6.46 -1.02 11.36
C GLY A 66 -5.08 -1.11 10.71
N ASP A 67 -5.07 -0.81 9.42
CA ASP A 67 -3.86 -0.74 8.60
C ASP A 67 -3.88 0.54 7.78
N LEU A 68 -2.80 1.31 7.86
CA LEU A 68 -2.65 2.61 7.22
C LEU A 68 -1.57 2.61 6.12
N HIS A 69 -1.18 1.41 5.64
CA HIS A 69 -0.13 1.28 4.64
C HIS A 69 -0.42 0.12 3.68
N VAL A 70 -1.16 0.41 2.61
CA VAL A 70 -1.65 -0.59 1.67
C VAL A 70 -1.62 -0.09 0.24
N HIS A 71 -1.14 -0.94 -0.66
CA HIS A 71 -1.03 -0.68 -2.09
C HIS A 71 -1.98 -1.54 -2.91
N THR A 72 -2.57 -0.92 -3.94
CA THR A 72 -3.50 -1.55 -4.88
C THR A 72 -2.90 -1.61 -6.30
N ALA A 73 -3.70 -1.95 -7.29
CA ALA A 73 -3.29 -1.89 -8.70
C ALA A 73 -2.86 -0.48 -9.17
N ASN A 74 -3.13 0.54 -8.38
CA ASN A 74 -2.77 1.92 -8.70
C ASN A 74 -1.31 2.25 -8.34
N SER A 75 -0.66 1.46 -7.49
CA SER A 75 0.78 1.53 -7.23
C SER A 75 1.57 0.85 -8.34
N PHE A 76 2.61 1.51 -8.82
CA PHE A 76 3.43 1.03 -9.93
C PHE A 76 4.05 -0.34 -9.67
N ASP A 77 4.52 -0.61 -8.48
CA ASP A 77 5.18 -1.86 -8.11
C ASP A 77 4.17 -2.98 -7.80
N ALA A 78 3.06 -2.69 -7.15
CA ALA A 78 1.97 -3.64 -6.96
C ALA A 78 1.43 -4.12 -8.33
N TYR A 79 1.15 -3.21 -9.25
CA TYR A 79 0.70 -3.54 -10.60
C TYR A 79 1.75 -4.32 -11.39
N THR A 80 3.02 -3.92 -11.28
CA THR A 80 4.13 -4.64 -11.93
C THR A 80 4.17 -6.11 -11.54
N PHE A 81 3.88 -6.44 -10.29
CA PHE A 81 3.87 -7.83 -9.78
C PHE A 81 2.50 -8.49 -9.76
N GLY A 82 1.56 -7.99 -10.54
CA GLY A 82 0.33 -8.71 -10.89
C GLY A 82 -0.90 -8.31 -10.12
N THR A 83 -0.83 -7.35 -9.21
CA THR A 83 -2.01 -6.87 -8.47
C THR A 83 -2.94 -6.12 -9.39
N ILE A 84 -4.21 -6.55 -9.43
CA ILE A 84 -5.30 -5.95 -10.21
C ILE A 84 -6.43 -5.44 -9.33
N SER A 85 -6.40 -5.73 -8.04
CA SER A 85 -7.40 -5.29 -7.07
C SER A 85 -7.38 -3.77 -6.92
N SER A 86 -8.56 -3.17 -6.93
CA SER A 86 -8.80 -1.74 -6.82
C SER A 86 -8.77 -1.24 -5.37
N PRO A 87 -8.79 0.08 -5.11
CA PRO A 87 -9.02 0.63 -3.78
C PRO A 87 -10.31 0.10 -3.12
N ALA A 88 -11.40 -0.04 -3.88
CA ALA A 88 -12.64 -0.62 -3.37
C ALA A 88 -12.47 -2.08 -2.94
N ASP A 89 -11.68 -2.88 -3.67
CA ASP A 89 -11.34 -4.25 -3.26
C ASP A 89 -10.55 -4.26 -1.95
N ALA A 90 -9.62 -3.34 -1.77
CA ALA A 90 -8.81 -3.23 -0.55
C ALA A 90 -9.69 -2.91 0.68
N TYR A 91 -10.64 -1.99 0.56
CA TYR A 91 -11.60 -1.73 1.65
C TYR A 91 -12.52 -2.92 1.91
N ARG A 92 -12.98 -3.63 0.86
CA ARG A 92 -13.76 -4.87 1.05
C ARG A 92 -12.95 -5.95 1.78
N TYR A 93 -11.66 -6.09 1.46
CA TYR A 93 -10.77 -6.99 2.19
C TYR A 93 -10.68 -6.62 3.67
N ALA A 94 -10.48 -5.35 3.98
CA ALA A 94 -10.42 -4.86 5.36
C ALA A 94 -11.72 -5.14 6.14
N GLN A 95 -12.86 -5.09 5.46
CA GLN A 95 -14.18 -5.47 6.01
C GLN A 95 -14.40 -6.99 6.08
N GLY A 96 -13.37 -7.82 5.79
CA GLY A 96 -13.41 -9.27 5.92
C GLY A 96 -13.94 -10.02 4.70
N GLN A 97 -14.10 -9.37 3.54
CA GLN A 97 -14.47 -10.04 2.29
C GLN A 97 -13.23 -10.63 1.60
N ALA A 98 -13.45 -11.74 0.87
CA ALA A 98 -12.38 -12.34 0.07
C ALA A 98 -12.12 -11.53 -1.20
N ILE A 99 -10.83 -11.37 -1.55
CA ILE A 99 -10.40 -10.75 -2.80
C ILE A 99 -9.39 -11.65 -3.54
N PRO A 100 -9.26 -11.54 -4.86
CA PRO A 100 -8.33 -12.36 -5.62
C PRO A 100 -6.88 -11.95 -5.38
N HIS A 101 -6.01 -12.94 -5.13
CA HIS A 101 -4.56 -12.76 -5.15
C HIS A 101 -4.02 -12.91 -6.58
N PRO A 102 -2.96 -12.20 -6.99
CA PRO A 102 -2.37 -12.29 -8.33
C PRO A 102 -2.00 -13.69 -8.80
N THR A 103 -1.73 -14.62 -7.92
CA THR A 103 -1.41 -16.01 -8.26
C THR A 103 -2.63 -16.94 -8.34
N GLY A 104 -3.86 -16.40 -8.22
CA GLY A 104 -5.12 -17.09 -8.51
C GLY A 104 -5.85 -17.69 -7.31
N TYR A 105 -5.33 -17.59 -6.10
CA TYR A 105 -6.08 -17.95 -4.90
C TYR A 105 -6.80 -16.73 -4.29
N GLN A 106 -7.71 -16.97 -3.37
CA GLN A 106 -8.39 -15.91 -2.61
C GLN A 106 -7.65 -15.61 -1.32
N ILE A 107 -7.58 -14.33 -0.95
CA ILE A 107 -7.10 -13.88 0.35
C ILE A 107 -8.26 -13.25 1.13
N GLN A 108 -8.29 -13.48 2.44
CA GLN A 108 -9.34 -13.00 3.32
C GLN A 108 -8.84 -12.90 4.75
N LEU A 109 -9.21 -11.82 5.44
CA LEU A 109 -8.98 -11.70 6.87
C LEU A 109 -9.88 -12.66 7.66
N SER A 110 -9.35 -13.25 8.72
CA SER A 110 -10.15 -14.07 9.63
C SER A 110 -11.10 -13.24 10.50
N ARG A 111 -10.82 -11.97 10.66
CA ARG A 111 -11.61 -10.97 11.39
C ARG A 111 -11.47 -9.61 10.70
N PRO A 112 -12.57 -8.90 10.41
CA PRO A 112 -12.52 -7.55 9.85
C PRO A 112 -11.65 -6.59 10.68
N LEU A 113 -11.05 -5.60 10.02
CA LEU A 113 -10.43 -4.46 10.67
C LEU A 113 -11.47 -3.39 10.99
N ASP A 114 -11.13 -2.49 11.91
CA ASP A 114 -12.02 -1.41 12.33
C ASP A 114 -11.81 -0.15 11.46
N PHE A 115 -10.58 0.05 10.94
CA PHE A 115 -10.26 1.15 10.04
C PHE A 115 -9.18 0.75 9.03
N TYR A 116 -9.11 1.49 7.91
CA TYR A 116 -8.17 1.20 6.83
C TYR A 116 -7.85 2.45 6.00
N ALA A 117 -6.66 2.49 5.41
CA ALA A 117 -6.32 3.48 4.38
C ALA A 117 -5.59 2.81 3.22
N VAL A 118 -6.04 3.07 2.01
CA VAL A 118 -5.27 2.81 0.79
C VAL A 118 -4.26 3.95 0.64
N THR A 119 -2.99 3.60 0.45
CA THR A 119 -1.87 4.55 0.38
C THR A 119 -0.96 4.25 -0.80
N ASP A 120 -1.56 4.18 -1.98
CA ASP A 120 -0.82 3.98 -3.24
C ASP A 120 0.24 5.06 -3.45
N HIS A 121 1.36 4.70 -4.08
CA HIS A 121 2.43 5.64 -4.39
C HIS A 121 1.91 6.79 -5.26
N ALA A 122 2.05 8.04 -4.80
CA ALA A 122 1.65 9.23 -5.58
C ALA A 122 2.49 9.42 -6.85
N MET A 123 3.74 8.95 -6.84
CA MET A 123 4.59 8.96 -8.02
C MET A 123 4.07 7.97 -9.07
N PHE A 124 3.69 8.47 -10.25
CA PHE A 124 3.12 7.65 -11.34
C PHE A 124 1.85 6.88 -10.93
N LEU A 125 1.02 7.48 -10.07
CA LEU A 125 -0.24 6.91 -9.59
C LEU A 125 -1.11 6.47 -10.79
N GLY A 126 -1.43 5.16 -10.87
CA GLY A 126 -2.23 4.56 -11.93
C GLY A 126 -1.55 4.46 -13.31
N LEU A 127 -0.40 5.10 -13.52
CA LEU A 127 0.18 5.25 -14.86
C LEU A 127 0.60 3.92 -15.50
N LEU A 128 1.07 2.94 -14.71
CA LEU A 128 1.44 1.63 -15.25
C LEU A 128 0.20 0.82 -15.69
N LYS A 129 -0.88 0.93 -14.96
CA LYS A 129 -2.18 0.34 -15.31
C LYS A 129 -2.69 0.95 -16.62
N GLU A 130 -2.62 2.28 -16.73
CA GLU A 130 -2.99 3.03 -17.92
C GLU A 130 -2.11 2.66 -19.13
N ALA A 131 -0.78 2.57 -18.93
CA ALA A 131 0.14 2.15 -19.98
C ALA A 131 -0.08 0.71 -20.47
N ALA A 132 -0.60 -0.17 -19.61
CA ALA A 132 -0.87 -1.56 -19.94
C ALA A 132 -2.22 -1.76 -20.64
N ASP A 133 -3.15 -0.84 -20.49
CA ASP A 133 -4.46 -0.87 -21.17
C ASP A 133 -4.31 -0.39 -22.61
N THR A 134 -4.37 -1.34 -23.57
CA THR A 134 -4.19 -1.07 -25.00
C THR A 134 -5.25 -0.14 -25.59
N THR A 135 -6.34 0.14 -24.88
CA THR A 135 -7.40 1.08 -25.28
C THR A 135 -7.11 2.51 -24.85
N SER A 136 -6.21 2.70 -23.90
CA SER A 136 -5.88 4.00 -23.32
C SER A 136 -5.10 4.91 -24.27
N GLN A 137 -5.13 6.21 -24.01
CA GLN A 137 -4.35 7.17 -24.77
C GLN A 137 -2.85 7.04 -24.47
N PHE A 138 -2.48 6.83 -23.22
CA PHE A 138 -1.08 6.69 -22.80
C PHE A 138 -0.42 5.41 -23.36
N SER A 139 -1.19 4.34 -23.58
CA SER A 139 -0.68 3.10 -24.16
C SER A 139 -0.13 3.24 -25.58
N ARG A 140 -0.45 4.33 -26.27
CA ARG A 140 0.02 4.61 -27.65
C ARG A 140 1.49 5.04 -27.70
N TYR A 141 2.07 5.49 -26.58
CA TYR A 141 3.50 5.79 -26.53
C TYR A 141 4.34 4.52 -26.66
N GLU A 142 5.46 4.61 -27.37
CA GLU A 142 6.38 3.45 -27.57
C GLU A 142 6.86 2.84 -26.24
N ILE A 143 7.03 3.69 -25.22
CA ILE A 143 7.46 3.28 -23.88
C ILE A 143 6.43 2.41 -23.15
N ALA A 144 5.15 2.47 -23.53
CA ALA A 144 4.08 1.68 -22.94
C ALA A 144 3.99 0.26 -23.51
N LYS A 145 4.44 0.04 -24.74
CA LYS A 145 4.32 -1.25 -25.45
C LYS A 145 4.84 -2.46 -24.67
N PRO A 146 5.97 -2.39 -23.92
CA PRO A 146 6.42 -3.52 -23.11
C PRO A 146 5.47 -3.89 -21.96
N LEU A 147 4.54 -3.01 -21.61
CA LEU A 147 3.56 -3.18 -20.53
C LEU A 147 2.19 -3.65 -21.02
N HIS A 148 1.94 -3.63 -22.34
CA HIS A 148 0.65 -4.01 -22.89
C HIS A 148 0.21 -5.38 -22.36
N ASP A 149 -1.05 -5.46 -21.92
CA ASP A 149 -1.67 -6.67 -21.39
C ASP A 149 -0.89 -7.36 -20.24
N LEU A 150 -0.07 -6.59 -19.49
CA LEU A 150 0.86 -7.13 -18.47
C LEU A 150 0.16 -8.07 -17.49
N ASN A 151 -1.08 -7.78 -17.10
CA ASN A 151 -1.83 -8.51 -16.09
C ASN A 151 -3.05 -9.28 -16.64
N THR A 152 -3.24 -9.39 -17.95
CA THR A 152 -4.31 -10.21 -18.57
C THR A 152 -4.06 -11.71 -18.36
N SER A 153 -2.79 -12.14 -18.30
CA SER A 153 -2.39 -13.49 -17.90
C SER A 153 -1.22 -13.42 -16.92
N VAL A 154 -1.51 -13.43 -15.64
CA VAL A 154 -0.48 -13.40 -14.60
C VAL A 154 0.18 -14.77 -14.45
N SER A 155 1.49 -14.81 -14.48
CA SER A 155 2.29 -16.03 -14.33
C SER A 155 3.31 -15.84 -13.21
N ASN A 156 3.30 -16.76 -12.24
CA ASN A 156 4.28 -16.84 -11.15
C ASN A 156 5.55 -17.63 -11.55
N ARG A 157 5.75 -17.92 -12.82
CA ARG A 157 6.99 -18.55 -13.30
C ARG A 157 8.16 -17.59 -13.11
N PHE A 158 9.30 -18.13 -12.70
CA PHE A 158 10.50 -17.33 -12.42
C PHE A 158 10.90 -16.39 -13.58
N TYR A 159 10.78 -16.83 -14.82
CA TYR A 159 11.04 -15.98 -15.99
C TYR A 159 10.10 -14.76 -16.03
N SER A 160 8.81 -14.94 -15.72
CA SER A 160 7.85 -13.85 -15.64
C SER A 160 8.24 -12.85 -14.53
N ILE A 161 8.63 -13.35 -13.36
CA ILE A 161 9.09 -12.51 -12.23
C ILE A 161 10.32 -11.71 -12.63
N MET A 162 11.32 -12.33 -13.27
CA MET A 162 12.52 -11.66 -13.76
C MET A 162 12.21 -10.57 -14.78
N LYS A 163 11.31 -10.85 -15.74
CA LYS A 163 10.88 -9.86 -16.73
C LYS A 163 10.22 -8.67 -16.02
N ARG A 164 9.29 -8.92 -15.11
CA ARG A 164 8.55 -7.89 -14.37
C ARG A 164 9.46 -7.02 -13.52
N SER A 165 10.46 -7.60 -12.85
CA SER A 165 11.43 -6.88 -12.01
C SER A 165 12.26 -5.83 -12.78
N ASN A 166 12.36 -5.95 -14.10
CA ASN A 166 13.10 -5.04 -14.95
C ASN A 166 12.21 -4.04 -15.72
N LEU A 167 10.91 -3.97 -15.46
CA LEU A 167 10.01 -3.11 -16.22
C LEU A 167 9.95 -1.68 -15.69
N PHE A 168 9.79 -1.51 -14.38
CA PHE A 168 9.45 -0.20 -13.81
C PHE A 168 10.54 0.86 -14.00
N ARG A 169 11.80 0.55 -13.67
CA ARG A 169 12.89 1.56 -13.73
C ARG A 169 13.13 2.11 -15.12
N PRO A 170 13.25 1.27 -16.18
CA PRO A 170 13.34 1.77 -17.54
C PRO A 170 12.12 2.60 -17.96
N PHE A 171 10.92 2.15 -17.59
CA PHE A 171 9.69 2.87 -17.86
C PHE A 171 9.69 4.25 -17.18
N ALA A 172 9.95 4.32 -15.88
CA ALA A 172 9.97 5.58 -15.13
C ALA A 172 11.00 6.58 -15.69
N ARG A 173 12.19 6.08 -16.08
CA ARG A 173 13.21 6.92 -16.73
C ARG A 173 12.72 7.42 -18.08
N ALA A 174 12.20 6.53 -18.92
CA ALA A 174 11.71 6.90 -20.25
C ALA A 174 10.53 7.89 -20.20
N VAL A 175 9.66 7.78 -19.18
CA VAL A 175 8.60 8.79 -18.94
C VAL A 175 9.23 10.14 -18.61
N SER A 176 10.17 10.18 -17.66
CA SER A 176 10.83 11.45 -17.28
C SER A 176 11.58 12.08 -18.44
N ASP A 177 12.37 11.30 -19.17
CA ASP A 177 13.11 11.76 -20.34
C ASP A 177 12.16 12.24 -21.45
N GLY A 178 11.06 11.53 -21.65
CA GLY A 178 10.05 11.89 -22.65
C GLY A 178 9.30 13.18 -22.35
N VAL A 179 9.01 13.45 -21.08
CA VAL A 179 8.43 14.73 -20.63
C VAL A 179 9.43 15.86 -20.83
N GLU A 180 10.70 15.67 -20.42
CA GLU A 180 11.75 16.67 -20.58
C GLU A 180 12.02 17.03 -22.06
N GLN A 181 11.95 16.04 -22.95
CA GLN A 181 12.13 16.20 -24.40
C GLN A 181 10.86 16.66 -25.13
N GLY A 182 9.72 16.80 -24.45
CA GLY A 182 8.44 17.16 -25.06
C GLY A 182 7.83 16.07 -25.95
N THR A 183 8.26 14.83 -25.83
CA THR A 183 7.72 13.67 -26.59
C THR A 183 6.58 12.97 -25.87
N ILE A 184 6.40 13.23 -24.58
CA ILE A 184 5.28 12.79 -23.75
C ILE A 184 4.60 14.02 -23.17
N ASP A 185 3.28 14.10 -23.33
CA ASP A 185 2.47 15.15 -22.76
C ASP A 185 2.31 14.98 -21.25
N PRO A 186 2.86 15.88 -20.41
CA PRO A 186 2.74 15.78 -18.96
C PRO A 186 1.28 15.93 -18.47
N SER A 187 0.41 16.62 -19.22
CA SER A 187 -0.99 16.79 -18.84
C SER A 187 -1.74 15.46 -18.79
N LEU A 188 -1.35 14.52 -19.65
CA LEU A 188 -1.92 13.18 -19.67
C LEU A 188 -1.57 12.37 -18.41
N ILE A 189 -0.33 12.53 -17.92
CA ILE A 189 0.12 11.89 -16.67
C ILE A 189 -0.63 12.49 -15.47
N GLU A 190 -0.82 13.81 -15.48
CA GLU A 190 -1.57 14.50 -14.42
C GLU A 190 -3.05 14.13 -14.43
N GLU A 191 -3.65 13.96 -15.60
CA GLU A 191 -5.05 13.53 -15.74
C GLU A 191 -5.26 12.13 -15.20
N VAL A 192 -4.40 11.17 -15.55
CA VAL A 192 -4.42 9.81 -15.01
C VAL A 192 -4.31 9.84 -13.47
N GLY A 193 -3.32 10.55 -12.95
CA GLY A 193 -3.13 10.65 -11.50
C GLY A 193 -4.33 11.27 -10.78
N ARG A 194 -4.94 12.31 -11.36
CA ARG A 194 -6.13 12.95 -10.81
C ARG A 194 -7.35 12.04 -10.83
N THR A 195 -7.58 11.31 -11.91
CA THR A 195 -8.71 10.38 -12.06
C THR A 195 -8.59 9.25 -11.04
N VAL A 196 -7.42 8.63 -10.96
CA VAL A 196 -7.17 7.53 -10.03
C VAL A 196 -7.22 7.98 -8.56
N TRP A 197 -6.78 9.21 -8.27
CA TRP A 197 -6.93 9.78 -6.93
C TRP A 197 -8.40 10.00 -6.56
N GLN A 198 -9.21 10.50 -7.49
CA GLN A 198 -10.64 10.66 -7.28
C GLN A 198 -11.33 9.30 -7.03
N GLU A 199 -10.98 8.25 -7.81
CA GLU A 199 -11.47 6.89 -7.58
C GLU A 199 -11.12 6.38 -6.17
N THR A 200 -9.94 6.72 -5.66
CA THR A 200 -9.50 6.34 -4.31
C THR A 200 -10.32 7.05 -3.23
N ILE A 201 -10.62 8.34 -3.41
CA ILE A 201 -11.48 9.12 -2.51
C ILE A 201 -12.90 8.53 -2.48
N GLU A 202 -13.48 8.28 -3.65
CA GLU A 202 -14.82 7.69 -3.78
C GLU A 202 -14.89 6.31 -3.13
N ALA A 203 -13.90 5.45 -3.35
CA ALA A 203 -13.83 4.14 -2.72
C ALA A 203 -13.74 4.23 -1.18
N ALA A 204 -13.04 5.24 -0.65
CA ALA A 204 -12.99 5.49 0.79
C ALA A 204 -14.33 5.98 1.34
N ASP A 205 -15.05 6.82 0.60
CA ASP A 205 -16.38 7.31 1.00
C ASP A 205 -17.42 6.20 0.95
N ASP A 206 -17.44 5.40 -0.09
CA ASP A 206 -18.37 4.28 -0.26
C ASP A 206 -18.18 3.19 0.82
N ALA A 207 -16.93 3.00 1.27
CA ALA A 207 -16.62 2.01 2.31
C ALA A 207 -16.84 2.53 3.74
N TYR A 208 -16.95 3.84 3.95
CA TYR A 208 -17.05 4.45 5.27
C TYR A 208 -18.42 4.23 5.88
N VAL A 209 -18.49 3.55 7.03
CA VAL A 209 -19.70 3.34 7.82
C VAL A 209 -19.45 3.83 9.24
N PRO A 210 -19.84 5.07 9.59
CA PRO A 210 -19.61 5.64 10.91
C PRO A 210 -20.09 4.74 12.04
N GLY A 211 -19.23 4.50 13.03
CA GLY A 211 -19.49 3.59 14.15
C GLY A 211 -19.16 2.12 13.88
N SER A 212 -18.89 1.73 12.64
CA SER A 212 -18.61 0.33 12.25
C SER A 212 -17.27 0.17 11.56
N PHE A 213 -17.03 0.89 10.47
CA PHE A 213 -15.79 0.82 9.69
C PHE A 213 -15.37 2.21 9.22
N THR A 214 -14.14 2.60 9.53
CA THR A 214 -13.59 3.88 9.09
C THR A 214 -12.60 3.68 7.94
N ALA A 215 -12.96 4.17 6.76
CA ALA A 215 -12.08 4.25 5.60
C ALA A 215 -11.50 5.66 5.46
N PHE A 216 -10.17 5.78 5.46
CA PHE A 216 -9.45 7.03 5.23
C PHE A 216 -8.97 7.12 3.79
N ALA A 217 -9.04 8.31 3.19
CA ALA A 217 -8.28 8.61 1.98
C ALA A 217 -6.83 8.92 2.36
N GLY A 218 -5.88 8.34 1.61
CA GLY A 218 -4.46 8.53 1.84
C GLY A 218 -3.63 8.20 0.61
N TYR A 219 -2.33 8.48 0.70
CA TYR A 219 -1.38 8.13 -0.35
C TYR A 219 0.04 8.02 0.23
N GLU A 220 0.95 7.40 -0.50
CA GLU A 220 2.35 7.37 -0.12
C GLU A 220 3.17 8.40 -0.88
N TYR A 221 3.81 9.31 -0.12
CA TYR A 221 4.90 10.14 -0.59
C TYR A 221 6.19 9.32 -0.56
N THR A 222 6.57 8.80 -1.72
CA THR A 222 7.71 7.91 -1.91
C THR A 222 8.96 8.71 -2.21
N SER A 223 9.83 8.94 -1.24
CA SER A 223 11.06 9.69 -1.42
C SER A 223 12.30 8.98 -0.88
N SER A 224 13.46 9.43 -1.32
CA SER A 224 14.77 8.96 -0.87
C SER A 224 15.85 10.00 -1.17
N ILE A 225 16.91 10.06 -0.37
CA ILE A 225 18.05 10.97 -0.60
C ILE A 225 18.78 10.58 -1.89
N ASP A 226 19.00 9.29 -2.10
CA ASP A 226 19.54 8.76 -3.34
C ASP A 226 18.54 7.84 -4.06
N LEU A 227 18.93 7.27 -5.19
CA LEU A 227 17.99 6.49 -6.00
C LEU A 227 17.60 5.13 -5.40
N TYR A 228 18.33 4.62 -4.40
CA TYR A 228 18.22 3.22 -4.00
C TYR A 228 18.34 2.95 -2.50
N GLU A 229 18.79 3.94 -1.72
CA GLU A 229 19.11 3.82 -0.31
C GLU A 229 18.57 5.06 0.42
N LYS A 230 18.51 5.03 1.74
CA LYS A 230 18.06 6.17 2.55
C LYS A 230 16.61 6.58 2.26
N TYR A 231 15.71 5.62 2.45
CA TYR A 231 14.27 5.85 2.30
C TYR A 231 13.76 6.96 3.22
N LEU A 232 12.96 7.85 2.63
CA LEU A 232 12.28 8.96 3.29
C LEU A 232 10.76 8.93 2.97
N HIS A 233 10.18 7.74 2.93
CA HIS A 233 8.78 7.51 2.61
C HIS A 233 7.85 7.94 3.74
N ARG A 234 6.68 8.46 3.41
CA ARG A 234 5.60 8.85 4.34
C ARG A 234 4.25 8.49 3.76
N ASN A 235 3.40 7.86 4.56
CA ASN A 235 1.98 7.80 4.25
C ASN A 235 1.31 9.09 4.70
N VAL A 236 0.62 9.76 3.80
CA VAL A 236 -0.19 10.94 4.10
C VAL A 236 -1.63 10.49 4.25
N ILE A 237 -2.22 10.75 5.41
CA ILE A 237 -3.61 10.40 5.74
C ILE A 237 -4.40 11.69 5.92
N PHE A 238 -5.52 11.82 5.24
CA PHE A 238 -6.43 12.94 5.38
C PHE A 238 -7.50 12.67 6.44
N ARG A 239 -7.89 13.72 7.18
CA ARG A 239 -8.90 13.64 8.24
C ARG A 239 -10.28 13.29 7.70
N ASP A 240 -10.62 13.88 6.57
CA ASP A 240 -11.87 13.62 5.83
C ASP A 240 -11.61 13.67 4.31
N THR A 241 -12.65 13.50 3.52
CA THR A 241 -12.57 13.45 2.05
C THR A 241 -13.05 14.73 1.37
N LYS A 242 -13.45 15.73 2.15
CA LYS A 242 -13.99 16.98 1.61
C LYS A 242 -12.87 17.92 1.16
N ASN A 243 -13.05 18.51 -0.02
CA ASN A 243 -12.16 19.53 -0.58
C ASN A 243 -10.69 19.07 -0.71
N LEU A 244 -10.47 17.78 -0.86
CA LEU A 244 -9.11 17.25 -1.05
C LEU A 244 -8.48 17.83 -2.33
N PRO A 245 -7.15 18.01 -2.34
CA PRO A 245 -6.47 18.54 -3.51
C PRO A 245 -6.64 17.58 -4.70
N PRO A 246 -6.91 18.10 -5.91
CA PRO A 246 -7.10 17.24 -7.09
C PRO A 246 -5.78 16.60 -7.58
N ARG A 247 -4.64 17.07 -7.10
CA ARG A 247 -3.30 16.57 -7.39
C ARG A 247 -2.51 16.38 -6.11
N LEU A 248 -1.90 15.22 -5.97
CA LEU A 248 -1.08 14.86 -4.83
C LEU A 248 0.34 15.41 -4.96
N PHE A 249 0.92 15.83 -3.85
CA PHE A 249 2.34 16.18 -3.79
C PHE A 249 3.18 14.89 -3.74
N SER A 250 4.13 14.77 -4.66
CA SER A 250 4.94 13.57 -4.81
C SER A 250 6.44 13.91 -4.91
N ARG A 251 7.29 12.88 -5.00
CA ARG A 251 8.73 13.09 -5.25
C ARG A 251 9.04 13.74 -6.61
N VAL A 252 8.08 13.77 -7.53
CA VAL A 252 8.22 14.49 -8.81
C VAL A 252 8.23 15.99 -8.56
N ASP A 253 7.50 16.47 -7.54
CA ASP A 253 7.50 17.87 -7.11
C ASP A 253 8.75 18.20 -6.30
N SER A 254 9.08 17.35 -5.33
CA SER A 254 10.30 17.44 -4.53
C SER A 254 10.62 16.11 -3.85
N ARG A 255 11.91 15.80 -3.69
CA ARG A 255 12.38 14.67 -2.87
C ARG A 255 12.54 15.05 -1.39
N ASP A 256 12.56 16.34 -1.11
CA ASP A 256 12.71 16.90 0.22
C ASP A 256 11.39 16.81 1.00
N PRO A 257 11.33 16.05 2.10
CA PRO A 257 10.11 15.93 2.91
C PRO A 257 9.69 17.23 3.59
N GLU A 258 10.58 18.20 3.74
CA GLU A 258 10.24 19.52 4.28
C GLU A 258 9.29 20.27 3.33
N LYS A 259 9.42 20.03 2.01
CA LYS A 259 8.50 20.58 1.00
C LYS A 259 7.13 19.89 1.02
N LEU A 260 7.08 18.61 1.41
CA LEU A 260 5.81 17.95 1.71
C LEU A 260 5.11 18.63 2.89
N TRP A 261 5.84 18.92 3.97
CA TRP A 261 5.26 19.62 5.14
C TRP A 261 4.78 21.03 4.78
N ASP A 262 5.53 21.79 3.97
CA ASP A 262 5.11 23.10 3.43
C ASP A 262 3.76 22.99 2.68
N TRP A 263 3.61 21.97 1.85
CA TRP A 263 2.39 21.71 1.11
C TRP A 263 1.22 21.31 2.05
N MET A 264 1.46 20.46 3.06
CA MET A 264 0.46 20.07 4.04
C MET A 264 0.00 21.27 4.89
N ASP A 265 0.92 22.15 5.31
CA ASP A 265 0.61 23.37 6.06
C ASP A 265 -0.25 24.33 5.22
N LYS A 266 0.03 24.44 3.92
CA LYS A 266 -0.79 25.21 2.98
C LYS A 266 -2.20 24.62 2.83
N LEU A 267 -2.33 23.30 2.74
CA LEU A 267 -3.65 22.65 2.72
C LEU A 267 -4.42 22.92 4.01
N ARG A 268 -3.77 22.81 5.16
CA ARG A 268 -4.36 23.06 6.47
C ARG A 268 -4.85 24.50 6.61
N SER A 269 -4.12 25.49 6.08
CA SER A 269 -4.58 26.88 6.05
C SER A 269 -5.86 27.08 5.22
N ASN A 270 -6.17 26.14 4.34
CA ASN A 270 -7.40 26.09 3.54
C ASN A 270 -8.46 25.11 4.12
N GLY A 271 -8.27 24.64 5.36
CA GLY A 271 -9.22 23.77 6.05
C GLY A 271 -9.12 22.27 5.72
N VAL A 272 -8.04 21.83 5.03
CA VAL A 272 -7.80 20.41 4.72
C VAL A 272 -6.75 19.85 5.68
N GLU A 273 -7.18 19.07 6.67
CA GLU A 273 -6.32 18.44 7.66
C GLU A 273 -5.70 17.13 7.15
N SER A 274 -4.40 17.00 7.37
CA SER A 274 -3.63 15.79 7.06
C SER A 274 -2.49 15.59 8.05
N LEU A 275 -2.01 14.34 8.14
CA LEU A 275 -0.80 13.97 8.85
C LEU A 275 0.06 13.05 7.98
N ALA A 276 1.37 13.03 8.22
CA ALA A 276 2.31 12.16 7.55
C ALA A 276 2.89 11.14 8.53
N ILE A 277 3.07 9.90 8.08
CA ILE A 277 3.57 8.77 8.88
C ILE A 277 4.84 8.25 8.22
N PRO A 278 6.04 8.62 8.72
CA PRO A 278 7.29 8.02 8.27
C PRO A 278 7.29 6.51 8.50
N HIS A 279 7.78 5.77 7.51
CA HIS A 279 7.91 4.31 7.58
C HIS A 279 9.21 3.83 6.95
N ASN A 280 9.51 2.52 7.09
CA ASN A 280 10.76 1.94 6.61
C ASN A 280 12.01 2.63 7.16
N SER A 281 11.96 3.16 8.37
CA SER A 281 13.10 3.86 8.95
C SER A 281 14.30 2.93 9.15
N ASN A 282 14.07 1.63 9.42
CA ASN A 282 15.10 0.58 9.52
C ASN A 282 15.96 0.42 8.25
N ILE A 283 15.52 0.91 7.11
CA ILE A 283 16.26 0.90 5.84
C ILE A 283 16.54 2.31 5.30
N SER A 284 16.45 3.32 6.16
CA SER A 284 16.70 4.71 5.79
C SER A 284 18.19 5.11 5.79
N GLY A 285 19.08 4.22 6.25
CA GLY A 285 20.50 4.56 6.37
C GLY A 285 20.77 5.76 7.28
N GLY A 286 19.98 5.93 8.34
CA GLY A 286 20.10 7.02 9.32
C GLY A 286 19.36 8.30 8.94
N ALA A 287 18.76 8.36 7.76
CA ALA A 287 18.14 9.60 7.27
C ALA A 287 16.75 9.86 7.85
N ALA A 288 16.02 8.82 8.27
CA ALA A 288 14.65 8.99 8.77
C ALA A 288 14.57 9.87 10.03
N PHE A 289 15.52 9.72 10.95
CA PHE A 289 15.60 10.46 12.20
C PHE A 289 16.94 11.19 12.33
N SER A 290 17.36 11.87 11.26
CA SER A 290 18.59 12.66 11.20
C SER A 290 18.55 13.87 12.15
N LEU A 291 19.70 14.31 12.63
CA LEU A 291 19.88 15.61 13.31
C LEU A 291 20.25 16.73 12.32
N ASN A 292 20.23 16.42 11.03
CA ASN A 292 20.42 17.37 9.95
C ASN A 292 19.14 17.41 9.09
N ASP A 293 18.89 18.57 8.50
CA ASP A 293 17.86 18.77 7.49
C ASP A 293 18.18 18.00 6.19
N TYR A 294 17.29 18.10 5.20
CA TYR A 294 17.48 17.42 3.91
C TYR A 294 18.76 17.89 3.17
N ASN A 295 19.18 19.13 3.37
CA ASN A 295 20.33 19.75 2.72
C ASN A 295 21.65 19.53 3.50
N GLY A 296 21.58 18.87 4.67
CA GLY A 296 22.73 18.54 5.51
C GLY A 296 23.06 19.61 6.57
N GLY A 297 22.26 20.66 6.70
CA GLY A 297 22.36 21.65 7.79
C GLY A 297 21.80 21.08 9.11
N PRO A 298 22.24 21.59 10.29
CA PRO A 298 21.66 21.16 11.55
C PRO A 298 20.18 21.57 11.62
N ILE A 299 19.34 20.67 12.17
CA ILE A 299 17.91 20.99 12.36
C ILE A 299 17.78 22.08 13.44
N ASP A 300 16.89 23.01 13.19
CA ASP A 300 16.57 24.14 14.05
C ASP A 300 15.15 24.06 14.64
N GLU A 301 14.75 25.08 15.37
CA GLU A 301 13.44 25.16 16.02
C GLU A 301 12.29 25.22 14.99
N GLU A 302 12.48 25.87 13.84
CA GLU A 302 11.48 25.92 12.76
C GLU A 302 11.25 24.53 12.17
N TYR A 303 12.32 23.84 11.79
CA TYR A 303 12.26 22.47 11.28
C TYR A 303 11.58 21.53 12.28
N THR A 304 12.00 21.57 13.54
CA THR A 304 11.51 20.63 14.56
C THR A 304 10.04 20.83 14.89
N ASN A 305 9.58 22.08 14.96
CA ASN A 305 8.16 22.40 15.16
C ASN A 305 7.31 21.96 13.96
N LYS A 306 7.76 22.24 12.74
CA LYS A 306 7.06 21.83 11.50
C LYS A 306 6.95 20.31 11.42
N ARG A 307 8.05 19.60 11.70
CA ARG A 307 8.06 18.14 11.72
C ARG A 307 7.13 17.56 12.77
N ALA A 308 7.23 18.02 14.02
CA ALA A 308 6.39 17.54 15.11
C ALA A 308 4.89 17.74 14.85
N HIS A 309 4.53 18.80 14.11
CA HIS A 309 3.16 19.10 13.74
C HIS A 309 2.64 18.16 12.63
N ASN A 310 3.45 17.91 11.61
CA ASN A 310 3.07 17.14 10.43
C ASN A 310 3.27 15.63 10.60
N GLU A 311 4.26 15.19 11.42
CA GLU A 311 4.58 13.78 11.66
C GLU A 311 4.30 13.39 13.14
N PRO A 312 3.02 13.37 13.58
CA PRO A 312 2.68 13.00 14.95
C PRO A 312 2.86 11.51 15.24
N LEU A 313 2.94 10.68 14.22
CA LEU A 313 3.09 9.22 14.29
C LEU A 313 4.29 8.74 13.48
N THR A 314 4.76 7.52 13.78
CA THR A 314 5.70 6.77 12.94
C THR A 314 5.33 5.28 12.95
N GLU A 315 5.61 4.60 11.84
CA GLU A 315 5.43 3.16 11.71
C GLU A 315 6.62 2.44 12.35
N ILE A 316 6.36 1.63 13.38
CA ILE A 316 7.40 0.90 14.12
C ILE A 316 7.67 -0.50 13.54
N THR A 317 6.70 -1.11 12.90
CA THR A 317 6.83 -2.45 12.32
C THR A 317 5.91 -2.64 11.12
N GLN A 318 6.34 -3.46 10.16
CA GLN A 318 5.59 -3.87 8.99
C GLN A 318 6.20 -5.16 8.41
N VAL A 319 5.68 -5.67 7.30
CA VAL A 319 6.15 -6.91 6.66
C VAL A 319 7.67 -6.93 6.33
N LYS A 320 8.31 -5.77 6.17
CA LYS A 320 9.76 -5.66 5.95
C LYS A 320 10.58 -5.59 7.24
N GLY A 321 9.97 -5.93 8.39
CA GLY A 321 10.59 -6.03 9.69
C GLY A 321 10.42 -4.81 10.58
N THR A 322 10.96 -4.90 11.80
CA THR A 322 10.85 -3.88 12.82
C THR A 322 11.73 -2.68 12.56
N SER A 323 11.23 -1.50 12.93
CA SER A 323 11.96 -0.25 13.05
C SER A 323 12.15 0.18 14.53
N GLU A 324 11.85 -0.71 15.49
CA GLU A 324 11.94 -0.40 16.92
C GLU A 324 13.39 -0.16 17.35
N THR A 325 14.23 -1.18 17.20
CA THR A 325 15.65 -1.14 17.53
C THR A 325 16.44 -2.18 16.74
N HIS A 326 17.75 -2.20 16.95
CA HIS A 326 18.66 -3.18 16.35
C HIS A 326 19.62 -3.72 17.42
N PRO A 327 20.06 -5.01 17.38
CA PRO A 327 20.97 -5.61 18.39
C PRO A 327 22.25 -4.82 18.62
N LEU A 328 22.79 -4.16 17.60
CA LEU A 328 23.97 -3.33 17.70
C LEU A 328 23.73 -2.00 18.42
N LEU A 329 22.48 -1.52 18.47
CA LEU A 329 22.08 -0.31 19.20
C LEU A 329 21.62 -0.63 20.64
N SER A 330 21.00 -1.79 20.82
CA SER A 330 20.44 -2.26 22.12
C SER A 330 21.08 -3.58 22.53
N LYS A 331 22.37 -3.54 22.88
CA LYS A 331 23.21 -4.73 23.14
C LYS A 331 22.76 -5.59 24.33
N ASN A 332 22.04 -4.98 25.28
CA ASN A 332 21.57 -5.64 26.52
C ASN A 332 20.10 -6.07 26.42
N ASP A 333 19.47 -5.93 25.26
CA ASP A 333 18.07 -6.31 25.02
C ASP A 333 18.06 -7.65 24.27
N GLU A 334 17.60 -8.71 24.93
CA GLU A 334 17.49 -10.05 24.36
C GLU A 334 16.49 -10.12 23.20
N TRP A 335 15.54 -9.18 23.12
CA TRP A 335 14.51 -9.09 22.09
C TRP A 335 14.87 -8.16 20.94
N ALA A 336 16.00 -7.46 20.99
CA ALA A 336 16.40 -6.51 19.95
C ALA A 336 16.50 -7.10 18.53
N ALA A 337 16.64 -8.43 18.42
CA ALA A 337 16.70 -9.14 17.13
C ALA A 337 15.31 -9.57 16.62
N PHE A 338 14.22 -9.37 17.39
CA PHE A 338 12.88 -9.78 16.98
C PHE A 338 12.46 -9.01 15.72
N GLU A 339 12.15 -9.74 14.66
CA GLU A 339 11.80 -9.23 13.35
C GLU A 339 12.78 -8.18 12.77
N ALA A 340 13.99 -8.10 13.32
CA ALA A 340 15.01 -7.20 12.77
C ALA A 340 15.46 -7.70 11.39
N LYS A 341 15.51 -6.79 10.41
CA LYS A 341 16.00 -7.11 9.07
C LYS A 341 17.52 -7.28 9.10
N THR A 342 17.99 -8.50 8.95
CA THR A 342 19.42 -8.86 9.05
C THR A 342 20.16 -8.86 7.69
N GLY A 343 19.63 -8.24 6.66
CA GLY A 343 20.04 -8.45 5.27
C GLY A 343 21.20 -7.64 4.71
N HIS A 344 21.95 -6.88 5.53
CA HIS A 344 23.15 -6.17 5.11
C HIS A 344 24.26 -6.38 6.14
N GLU A 345 25.07 -7.41 5.94
CA GLU A 345 26.26 -7.66 6.73
C GLU A 345 27.44 -6.83 6.16
N GLY A 346 27.92 -5.87 6.96
CA GLY A 346 29.12 -5.09 6.65
C GLY A 346 29.35 -3.97 7.66
N GLU A 347 30.61 -3.60 7.91
CA GLU A 347 30.98 -2.52 8.84
C GLU A 347 30.38 -1.15 8.44
N GLU A 348 30.09 -0.94 7.17
CA GLU A 348 29.45 0.25 6.61
C GLU A 348 28.01 0.47 7.14
N LEU A 349 27.36 -0.63 7.59
CA LEU A 349 26.02 -0.63 8.13
C LEU A 349 25.93 0.01 9.53
N ILE A 350 26.96 -0.15 10.36
CA ILE A 350 26.94 0.31 11.75
C ILE A 350 26.87 1.83 11.83
N SER A 351 27.53 2.52 10.92
CA SER A 351 27.51 3.99 10.87
C SER A 351 26.13 4.56 10.52
N ASN A 352 25.31 3.77 9.83
CA ASN A 352 24.00 4.18 9.31
C ASN A 352 22.80 3.66 10.14
N LEU A 353 23.05 2.91 11.23
CA LEU A 353 21.97 2.45 12.12
C LEU A 353 21.41 3.58 12.99
N LYS A 354 22.27 4.51 13.42
CA LYS A 354 21.85 5.68 14.18
C LYS A 354 20.99 6.60 13.33
N GLY A 355 19.80 6.96 13.83
CA GLY A 355 18.82 7.73 13.08
C GLY A 355 17.90 6.86 12.18
N SER A 356 18.03 5.52 12.26
CA SER A 356 17.17 4.58 11.55
C SER A 356 16.11 3.93 12.43
N TYR A 357 16.23 3.97 13.75
CA TYR A 357 15.38 3.23 14.66
C TYR A 357 14.71 4.14 15.69
N VAL A 358 13.49 3.78 16.05
CA VAL A 358 12.60 4.57 16.92
C VAL A 358 13.22 4.82 18.30
N ARG A 359 13.82 3.82 18.95
CA ARG A 359 14.45 4.01 20.27
C ARG A 359 15.61 5.01 20.19
N ASP A 360 16.41 4.98 19.12
CA ASP A 360 17.48 5.97 18.90
C ASP A 360 16.89 7.37 18.59
N ALA A 361 15.78 7.44 17.86
CA ALA A 361 15.07 8.69 17.59
C ALA A 361 14.59 9.36 18.89
N TYR A 362 14.02 8.58 19.82
CA TYR A 362 13.61 9.10 21.12
C TYR A 362 14.79 9.68 21.92
N LEU A 363 15.96 8.98 21.94
CA LEU A 363 17.16 9.50 22.59
C LEU A 363 17.67 10.79 21.95
N ARG A 364 17.66 10.88 20.61
CA ARG A 364 18.00 12.09 19.86
C ARG A 364 17.06 13.26 20.18
N GLY A 365 15.75 12.97 20.23
CA GLY A 365 14.75 13.95 20.59
C GLY A 365 14.90 14.49 22.03
N LEU A 366 15.26 13.63 22.99
CA LEU A 366 15.59 14.04 24.36
C LEU A 366 16.84 14.93 24.39
N THR A 367 17.87 14.60 23.61
CA THR A 367 19.09 15.42 23.50
C THR A 367 18.79 16.83 22.94
N LEU A 368 17.93 16.92 21.92
CA LEU A 368 17.48 18.20 21.37
C LEU A 368 16.73 19.02 22.43
N ALA A 369 15.81 18.37 23.16
CA ALA A 369 15.05 19.04 24.23
C ALA A 369 15.95 19.56 25.34
N GLU A 370 17.02 18.82 25.72
CA GLU A 370 18.03 19.28 26.69
C GLU A 370 18.80 20.53 26.18
N GLN A 371 18.97 20.66 24.89
CA GLN A 371 19.57 21.82 24.22
C GLN A 371 18.58 22.99 24.02
N GLY A 372 17.34 22.85 24.47
CA GLY A 372 16.29 23.87 24.35
C GLY A 372 15.60 23.91 22.98
N ILE A 373 15.79 22.90 22.16
CA ILE A 373 15.15 22.76 20.86
C ILE A 373 13.92 21.83 20.99
N THR A 374 12.82 22.13 20.33
CA THR A 374 11.63 21.26 20.31
C THR A 374 12.00 19.83 19.89
N ASN A 375 11.54 18.83 20.63
CA ASN A 375 11.74 17.43 20.30
C ASN A 375 10.81 17.00 19.14
N PRO A 376 11.31 16.82 17.90
CA PRO A 376 10.49 16.44 16.75
C PRO A 376 10.15 14.94 16.73
N TYR A 377 10.79 14.14 17.58
CA TYR A 377 10.67 12.69 17.65
C TYR A 377 9.77 12.22 18.80
N LYS A 378 8.97 13.12 19.38
CA LYS A 378 7.94 12.79 20.38
C LYS A 378 6.65 12.32 19.67
N PHE A 379 6.77 11.33 18.82
CA PHE A 379 5.66 10.76 18.02
C PHE A 379 5.02 9.55 18.71
N GLY A 380 3.77 9.22 18.33
CA GLY A 380 3.12 7.94 18.63
C GLY A 380 3.54 6.85 17.65
N LEU A 381 3.23 5.61 17.97
CA LEU A 381 3.65 4.42 17.21
C LEU A 381 2.44 3.72 16.59
N ILE A 382 2.61 3.22 15.36
CA ILE A 382 1.68 2.31 14.70
C ILE A 382 2.43 1.13 14.08
N GLY A 383 1.75 0.01 13.88
CA GLY A 383 2.16 -1.04 12.95
C GLY A 383 1.30 -0.97 11.69
N SER A 384 1.78 -1.48 10.58
CA SER A 384 1.07 -1.52 9.29
C SER A 384 1.53 -2.71 8.46
N SER A 385 0.94 -2.93 7.26
CA SER A 385 1.34 -4.06 6.42
C SER A 385 2.35 -3.70 5.33
N ASP A 386 2.22 -2.57 4.69
CA ASP A 386 2.91 -2.28 3.43
C ASP A 386 2.62 -3.37 2.36
N SER A 387 1.39 -3.89 2.39
CA SER A 387 0.97 -4.92 1.44
C SER A 387 0.82 -4.35 0.05
N HIS A 388 1.27 -5.10 -0.96
CA HIS A 388 1.14 -4.76 -2.38
C HIS A 388 0.17 -5.72 -3.11
N VAL A 389 -0.74 -6.34 -2.35
CA VAL A 389 -1.81 -7.21 -2.87
C VAL A 389 -3.18 -6.79 -2.32
N SER A 390 -3.32 -5.50 -1.98
CA SER A 390 -4.54 -4.87 -1.45
C SER A 390 -4.99 -5.37 -0.09
N GLY A 391 -4.18 -6.20 0.58
CA GLY A 391 -4.48 -6.72 1.91
C GLY A 391 -3.29 -7.40 2.58
N GLY A 392 -3.04 -7.11 3.85
CA GLY A 392 -1.98 -7.70 4.65
C GLY A 392 -2.48 -8.88 5.51
N SER A 393 -1.62 -9.85 5.79
CA SER A 393 -1.91 -10.89 6.79
C SER A 393 -1.45 -10.43 8.16
N ASP A 394 -2.34 -10.46 9.14
CA ASP A 394 -2.06 -10.19 10.56
C ASP A 394 -1.73 -11.47 11.36
N ASN A 395 -1.50 -12.58 10.67
CA ASN A 395 -1.28 -13.90 11.28
C ASN A 395 -0.19 -14.67 10.53
N GLU A 396 0.90 -15.05 11.24
CA GLU A 396 2.02 -15.79 10.67
C GLU A 396 1.63 -17.14 10.06
N GLU A 397 0.73 -17.88 10.69
CA GLU A 397 0.27 -19.17 10.18
C GLU A 397 -0.51 -19.03 8.85
N LYS A 398 -1.02 -17.83 8.58
CA LYS A 398 -1.83 -17.52 7.40
C LYS A 398 -1.14 -16.51 6.47
N TYR A 399 0.16 -16.26 6.68
CA TYR A 399 0.90 -15.36 5.80
C TYR A 399 0.90 -15.88 4.36
N PHE A 400 0.48 -15.05 3.42
CA PHE A 400 0.31 -15.45 2.03
C PHE A 400 1.27 -14.74 1.08
N SER A 401 1.48 -13.43 1.19
CA SER A 401 2.31 -12.67 0.26
C SER A 401 2.39 -11.19 0.66
N LYS A 402 3.47 -10.52 0.26
CA LYS A 402 3.59 -9.06 0.27
C LYS A 402 3.38 -8.46 -1.12
N VAL A 403 4.02 -9.05 -2.17
CA VAL A 403 4.14 -8.44 -3.51
C VAL A 403 3.75 -9.45 -4.60
N GLY A 404 2.50 -9.81 -4.66
CA GLY A 404 1.90 -10.56 -5.77
C GLY A 404 2.70 -11.79 -6.20
N VAL A 405 3.08 -11.85 -7.49
CA VAL A 405 3.80 -13.01 -8.03
C VAL A 405 5.24 -13.13 -7.52
N LEU A 406 5.80 -12.08 -6.92
CA LEU A 406 7.18 -12.10 -6.45
C LEU A 406 7.38 -13.07 -5.28
N ASP A 407 6.39 -13.19 -4.40
CA ASP A 407 6.42 -14.05 -3.22
C ASP A 407 5.10 -14.84 -3.01
N GLY A 408 4.28 -14.93 -4.03
CA GLY A 408 2.95 -15.54 -3.94
C GLY A 408 2.93 -17.06 -3.77
N THR A 409 4.08 -17.76 -3.77
CA THR A 409 4.15 -19.22 -3.55
C THR A 409 5.09 -19.56 -2.40
N ALA A 410 4.86 -20.72 -1.78
CA ALA A 410 5.65 -21.21 -0.66
C ALA A 410 7.13 -21.45 -1.03
N GLU A 411 7.42 -21.85 -2.28
CA GLU A 411 8.78 -21.99 -2.79
C GLU A 411 9.50 -20.65 -2.85
N LEU A 412 8.83 -19.61 -3.35
CA LEU A 412 9.40 -18.27 -3.46
C LEU A 412 9.62 -17.62 -2.09
N ARG A 413 8.80 -17.95 -1.11
CA ARG A 413 9.00 -17.55 0.30
C ARG A 413 10.04 -18.39 1.05
N GLY A 414 10.53 -19.48 0.43
CA GLY A 414 11.52 -20.37 1.06
C GLY A 414 10.95 -21.36 2.07
N SER A 415 9.62 -21.48 2.18
CA SER A 415 8.95 -22.39 3.12
C SER A 415 9.04 -23.86 2.69
N ILE A 416 9.09 -24.12 1.38
CA ILE A 416 9.27 -25.46 0.81
C ILE A 416 10.34 -25.43 -0.29
N PRO A 417 10.95 -26.58 -0.63
CA PRO A 417 11.97 -26.64 -1.69
C PRO A 417 11.36 -26.40 -3.07
N PHE A 418 12.15 -25.82 -3.95
CA PHE A 418 11.82 -25.77 -5.36
C PHE A 418 11.70 -27.16 -5.98
N ASN A 419 10.83 -27.30 -6.95
CA ASN A 419 10.85 -28.45 -7.84
C ASN A 419 12.29 -28.60 -8.43
N PRO A 420 12.86 -29.84 -8.54
CA PRO A 420 14.23 -30.04 -8.99
C PRO A 420 14.58 -29.36 -10.35
N PHE A 421 13.61 -29.34 -11.28
CA PHE A 421 13.80 -28.68 -12.58
C PHE A 421 13.93 -27.16 -12.43
N TYR A 422 13.05 -26.52 -11.66
CA TYR A 422 13.12 -25.08 -11.40
C TYR A 422 14.34 -24.71 -10.58
N GLY A 423 14.69 -25.51 -9.56
CA GLY A 423 15.89 -25.31 -8.77
C GLY A 423 17.17 -25.34 -9.62
N ALA A 424 17.26 -26.26 -10.58
CA ALA A 424 18.39 -26.34 -11.50
C ALA A 424 18.49 -25.11 -12.42
N ILE A 425 17.37 -24.63 -12.96
CA ILE A 425 17.33 -23.40 -13.76
C ILE A 425 17.74 -22.17 -12.93
N LEU A 426 17.21 -22.04 -11.71
CA LEU A 426 17.56 -20.94 -10.82
C LEU A 426 19.03 -20.91 -10.46
N LYS A 427 19.65 -22.07 -10.20
CA LYS A 427 21.10 -22.19 -9.96
C LYS A 427 21.93 -21.70 -11.13
N LEU A 428 21.48 -21.97 -12.34
CA LEU A 428 22.19 -21.53 -13.54
C LEU A 428 22.08 -20.01 -13.75
N VAL A 429 20.90 -19.44 -13.48
CA VAL A 429 20.61 -18.03 -13.80
C VAL A 429 20.92 -17.10 -12.61
N ARG A 430 20.68 -17.57 -11.38
CA ARG A 430 20.84 -16.80 -10.12
C ARG A 430 21.33 -17.71 -8.99
N PRO A 431 22.59 -18.18 -9.05
CA PRO A 431 23.12 -19.15 -8.06
C PRO A 431 23.02 -18.66 -6.62
N ASN A 432 23.19 -17.34 -6.40
CA ASN A 432 23.10 -16.72 -5.07
C ASN A 432 21.68 -16.70 -4.45
N MET A 433 20.65 -16.99 -5.24
CA MET A 433 19.27 -17.06 -4.74
C MET A 433 18.89 -18.46 -4.26
N ILE A 434 19.76 -19.46 -4.39
CA ILE A 434 19.50 -20.85 -4.02
C ILE A 434 20.44 -21.28 -2.89
N LYS A 435 19.82 -21.85 -1.85
CA LYS A 435 20.52 -22.56 -0.78
C LYS A 435 20.14 -24.05 -0.80
N LYS A 436 21.13 -24.93 -0.73
CA LYS A 436 20.90 -26.36 -0.59
C LYS A 436 20.75 -26.74 0.87
N VAL A 437 19.63 -27.37 1.24
CA VAL A 437 19.35 -27.90 2.57
C VAL A 437 18.87 -29.34 2.40
N ASP A 438 19.54 -30.29 3.03
CA ASP A 438 19.23 -31.74 2.95
C ASP A 438 19.03 -32.25 1.50
N GLY A 439 19.93 -31.82 0.60
CA GLY A 439 19.90 -32.22 -0.80
C GLY A 439 18.86 -31.52 -1.68
N LYS A 440 17.96 -30.71 -1.12
CA LYS A 440 16.90 -29.96 -1.81
C LYS A 440 17.29 -28.49 -1.95
N ASP A 441 16.75 -27.85 -3.00
CA ASP A 441 17.01 -26.46 -3.32
C ASP A 441 15.90 -25.56 -2.76
N TYR A 442 16.28 -24.62 -1.89
CA TYR A 442 15.40 -23.62 -1.29
C TYR A 442 15.81 -22.22 -1.70
N MET A 443 14.92 -21.25 -1.55
CA MET A 443 15.27 -19.84 -1.63
C MET A 443 16.36 -19.53 -0.60
N ALA A 444 17.43 -18.83 -1.02
CA ALA A 444 18.54 -18.49 -0.13
C ALA A 444 18.19 -17.35 0.84
N ALA A 445 18.86 -17.34 1.98
CA ALA A 445 18.72 -16.29 3.00
C ALA A 445 19.11 -14.87 2.50
N SER A 446 19.91 -14.78 1.44
CA SER A 446 20.22 -13.53 0.74
C SER A 446 19.00 -12.93 0.01
N SER A 447 17.93 -13.73 -0.20
CA SER A 447 16.69 -13.19 -0.72
C SER A 447 15.95 -12.41 0.38
N ARG A 448 15.63 -11.15 0.11
CA ARG A 448 14.85 -10.31 1.03
C ARG A 448 13.47 -10.89 1.34
N ILE A 449 12.92 -11.67 0.41
CA ILE A 449 11.57 -12.23 0.46
C ILE A 449 11.38 -13.18 1.65
N ILE A 450 12.39 -13.99 1.99
CA ILE A 450 12.29 -14.97 3.07
C ILE A 450 12.22 -14.35 4.47
N HIS A 451 12.52 -13.05 4.58
CA HIS A 451 12.44 -12.30 5.82
C HIS A 451 11.13 -11.52 5.96
N TRP A 452 10.22 -11.65 4.98
CA TRP A 452 8.89 -11.08 5.09
C TRP A 452 8.01 -11.99 5.94
N SER A 453 7.21 -11.36 6.80
CA SER A 453 6.37 -12.03 7.79
C SER A 453 4.96 -11.44 7.81
N ALA A 454 4.09 -11.95 8.66
CA ALA A 454 2.80 -11.32 8.91
C ALA A 454 3.00 -9.85 9.32
N SER A 455 2.06 -9.04 8.93
CA SER A 455 2.17 -7.59 9.06
C SER A 455 1.71 -7.09 10.42
N GLY A 456 2.27 -5.93 10.80
CA GLY A 456 1.81 -5.17 11.95
C GLY A 456 0.41 -4.59 11.78
N LEU A 457 -0.19 -4.19 12.88
CA LEU A 457 -1.44 -3.44 12.93
C LEU A 457 -1.26 -2.16 13.74
N ALA A 458 -1.99 -1.10 13.33
CA ALA A 458 -2.19 0.08 14.15
C ALA A 458 -3.31 -0.18 15.15
N GLY A 459 -3.01 0.00 16.44
CA GLY A 459 -4.02 0.07 17.50
C GLY A 459 -4.25 1.55 17.86
N VAL A 460 -5.50 1.97 18.02
CA VAL A 460 -5.85 3.34 18.42
C VAL A 460 -6.93 3.35 19.50
N TRP A 461 -6.75 4.19 20.52
CA TRP A 461 -7.74 4.45 21.55
C TRP A 461 -8.56 5.69 21.17
N ALA A 462 -9.81 5.49 20.77
CA ALA A 462 -10.72 6.54 20.35
C ALA A 462 -12.12 6.35 20.97
N GLU A 463 -12.85 7.44 21.09
CA GLU A 463 -14.18 7.47 21.69
C GLU A 463 -15.19 6.69 20.84
N GLU A 464 -14.99 6.68 19.51
CA GLU A 464 -15.86 6.02 18.55
C GLU A 464 -15.14 5.69 17.24
N ASN A 465 -15.68 4.78 16.43
CA ASN A 465 -15.15 4.42 15.14
C ASN A 465 -15.62 5.39 14.05
N THR A 466 -15.02 6.58 14.01
CA THR A 466 -15.27 7.61 12.98
C THR A 466 -13.99 8.25 12.53
N ARG A 467 -13.98 8.85 11.33
CA ARG A 467 -12.81 9.56 10.80
C ARG A 467 -12.30 10.59 11.78
N GLU A 468 -13.21 11.41 12.31
CA GLU A 468 -12.87 12.48 13.24
C GLU A 468 -12.23 11.94 14.53
N SER A 469 -12.91 10.99 15.19
CA SER A 469 -12.46 10.48 16.49
C SER A 469 -11.13 9.72 16.40
N ILE A 470 -10.97 8.87 15.36
CA ILE A 470 -9.73 8.12 15.14
C ILE A 470 -8.61 9.07 14.72
N TYR A 471 -8.85 10.02 13.81
CA TYR A 471 -7.84 10.97 13.38
C TYR A 471 -7.37 11.88 14.53
N ASP A 472 -8.31 12.38 15.35
CA ASP A 472 -7.99 13.19 16.52
C ASP A 472 -7.18 12.38 17.55
N ALA A 473 -7.44 11.07 17.69
CA ALA A 473 -6.61 10.17 18.51
C ALA A 473 -5.20 9.97 17.91
N PHE A 474 -5.06 9.92 16.58
CA PHE A 474 -3.75 9.95 15.93
C PHE A 474 -2.96 11.23 16.28
N LYS A 475 -3.61 12.39 16.22
CA LYS A 475 -2.99 13.67 16.59
C LYS A 475 -2.61 13.72 18.07
N ARG A 476 -3.40 13.12 18.97
CA ARG A 476 -3.10 12.98 20.38
C ARG A 476 -2.07 11.89 20.69
N LYS A 477 -1.68 11.08 19.66
CA LYS A 477 -0.73 9.95 19.77
C LYS A 477 -1.23 8.84 20.69
N GLU A 478 -2.53 8.66 20.76
CA GLU A 478 -3.19 7.58 21.52
C GLU A 478 -3.19 6.29 20.73
N THR A 479 -2.00 5.89 20.27
CA THR A 479 -1.77 4.79 19.37
C THR A 479 -0.69 3.85 19.87
N PHE A 480 -0.70 2.63 19.37
CA PHE A 480 0.36 1.64 19.53
C PHE A 480 0.43 0.73 18.30
N GLY A 481 1.61 0.16 18.07
CA GLY A 481 1.81 -0.85 17.03
C GLY A 481 1.78 -2.26 17.62
N THR A 482 1.30 -3.23 16.85
CA THR A 482 1.49 -4.66 17.12
C THR A 482 2.18 -5.31 15.93
N SER A 483 2.76 -6.49 16.13
CA SER A 483 3.33 -7.33 15.08
C SER A 483 2.31 -8.30 14.45
N GLY A 484 1.00 -7.93 14.47
CA GLY A 484 -0.11 -8.73 13.92
C GLY A 484 -1.21 -9.02 14.93
N PRO A 485 -0.93 -9.62 16.09
CA PRO A 485 -1.95 -9.92 17.09
C PRO A 485 -2.65 -8.68 17.60
N ARG A 486 -3.98 -8.74 17.78
CA ARG A 486 -4.79 -7.63 18.29
C ARG A 486 -4.75 -7.55 19.82
N ILE A 487 -3.55 -7.39 20.37
CA ILE A 487 -3.32 -7.22 21.79
C ILE A 487 -3.70 -5.79 22.18
N LYS A 488 -4.57 -5.66 23.18
CA LYS A 488 -5.00 -4.35 23.70
C LYS A 488 -4.00 -3.90 24.78
N VAL A 489 -3.29 -2.83 24.48
CA VAL A 489 -2.32 -2.23 25.41
C VAL A 489 -2.78 -0.84 25.79
N ARG A 490 -2.76 -0.53 27.09
CA ARG A 490 -3.04 0.81 27.64
C ARG A 490 -2.03 1.08 28.75
N PHE A 491 -1.27 2.18 28.62
CA PHE A 491 -0.30 2.68 29.59
C PHE A 491 -0.88 3.79 30.41
#